data_24032bdccb787c6655c61d7475c262cc
#
_entry.id   24032bdccb787c6655c61d7475c262cc
#
_cell.length_a   1.000
_cell.length_b   1.000
_cell.length_c   1.000
_cell.angle_alpha   90.00
_cell.angle_beta   90.00
_cell.angle_gamma   90.00
#
_symmetry.space_group_name_H-M   'P 1'
#
loop_
_entity.id
_entity.type
_entity.pdbx_description
1 polymer ?
#
loop_
_entity_poly.entity_id
_entity_poly.type
_entity_poly.pdbx_seq_one_letter_code
_entity_poly.pdbx_strand_id
1 'polypeptide(L)'
;CFADRVLHHAIFNVVEARFETMLVDSSFACRPGKGVHRAVLAVQRSLQRWPWFVQVDVDGYFPSIRHDLLMALLQRRFKGAGFMALLGRIVDGGATAGPGRGLPIGTLASQHFANAFLDGADRFILDQAGVGGHVRYMDDLLWGCESRAVAVESLAALEGFPREALDLRLKPQRRIARSSEGARFCGYRVRQGAILPGRRKMVRPLPRSSPLRVVRCLRHAGVESCEGGVGVQLRCGAHPAPAARVARRRGGEGAGGALAAPLASGVGLARHRRQLVLDPGAHSQRAGVQ
;
A
#
# COMPACT_ATOMS: atom_id res chain seq x y z
N CYS A 1 14.43 -18.58 -10.14
CA CYS A 1 14.12 -20.01 -10.44
C CYS A 1 12.88 -20.47 -9.68
N PHE A 2 12.45 -21.73 -9.84
CA PHE A 2 11.28 -22.26 -9.10
C PHE A 2 11.55 -22.34 -7.59
N ALA A 3 12.76 -22.78 -7.21
CA ALA A 3 13.17 -22.88 -5.81
C ALA A 3 13.11 -21.52 -5.09
N ASP A 4 13.52 -20.42 -5.74
CA ASP A 4 13.43 -19.07 -5.16
C ASP A 4 11.98 -18.68 -4.88
N ARG A 5 11.06 -19.02 -5.78
CA ARG A 5 9.62 -18.74 -5.56
C ARG A 5 9.08 -19.50 -4.35
N VAL A 6 9.45 -20.79 -4.20
CA VAL A 6 9.07 -21.59 -3.03
C VAL A 6 9.63 -20.97 -1.75
N LEU A 7 10.91 -20.58 -1.76
CA LEU A 7 11.54 -19.93 -0.61
C LEU A 7 10.84 -18.61 -0.26
N HIS A 8 10.57 -17.73 -1.24
CA HIS A 8 9.86 -16.49 -1.00
C HIS A 8 8.48 -16.72 -0.39
N HIS A 9 7.69 -17.67 -0.93
CA HIS A 9 6.40 -18.02 -0.35
C HIS A 9 6.51 -18.56 1.07
N ALA A 10 7.47 -19.44 1.34
CA ALA A 10 7.70 -19.98 2.69
C ALA A 10 8.00 -18.88 3.71
N ILE A 11 8.85 -17.91 3.34
CA ILE A 11 9.19 -16.77 4.20
C ILE A 11 7.95 -15.90 4.41
N PHE A 12 7.26 -15.48 3.34
CA PHE A 12 6.16 -14.54 3.44
C PHE A 12 4.92 -15.12 4.08
N ASN A 13 4.68 -16.42 4.02
CA ASN A 13 3.65 -17.09 4.83
C ASN A 13 3.82 -16.86 6.34
N VAL A 14 5.05 -16.61 6.80
CA VAL A 14 5.34 -16.34 8.22
C VAL A 14 5.36 -14.85 8.54
N VAL A 15 5.91 -14.03 7.64
CA VAL A 15 6.18 -12.62 7.96
C VAL A 15 5.21 -11.61 7.33
N GLU A 16 4.29 -12.03 6.46
CA GLU A 16 3.35 -11.15 5.77
C GLU A 16 2.56 -10.27 6.74
N ALA A 17 2.04 -10.86 7.82
CA ALA A 17 1.30 -10.13 8.85
C ALA A 17 2.15 -8.98 9.46
N ARG A 18 3.47 -9.19 9.59
CA ARG A 18 4.38 -8.17 10.10
C ARG A 18 4.56 -7.04 9.08
N PHE A 19 4.68 -7.36 7.79
CA PHE A 19 4.70 -6.35 6.73
C PHE A 19 3.40 -5.55 6.67
N GLU A 20 2.24 -6.22 6.81
CA GLU A 20 0.93 -5.55 6.85
C GLU A 20 0.84 -4.48 7.96
N THR A 21 1.39 -4.75 9.15
CA THR A 21 1.40 -3.79 10.26
C THR A 21 2.33 -2.60 10.04
N MET A 22 3.24 -2.67 9.07
CA MET A 22 4.13 -1.56 8.71
C MET A 22 3.43 -0.50 7.86
N LEU A 23 2.44 -0.89 7.07
CA LEU A 23 1.88 -0.08 6.00
C LEU A 23 0.67 0.73 6.48
N VAL A 24 0.58 1.96 5.99
CA VAL A 24 -0.65 2.77 6.14
C VAL A 24 -1.83 2.08 5.46
N ASP A 25 -3.05 2.31 5.96
CA ASP A 25 -4.26 1.66 5.41
C ASP A 25 -4.53 2.09 3.96
N SER A 26 -4.10 3.27 3.56
CA SER A 26 -4.26 3.83 2.23
C SER A 26 -3.27 3.34 1.17
N SER A 27 -2.42 2.36 1.47
CA SER A 27 -1.62 1.59 0.51
C SER A 27 -2.40 0.35 0.05
N PHE A 28 -2.49 0.10 -1.26
CA PHE A 28 -3.42 -0.89 -1.84
C PHE A 28 -2.77 -2.02 -2.65
N ALA A 29 -1.54 -1.86 -3.10
CA ALA A 29 -0.89 -2.85 -3.95
C ALA A 29 -0.41 -4.08 -3.17
N CYS A 30 -0.60 -5.27 -3.73
CA CYS A 30 -0.06 -6.54 -3.21
C CYS A 30 -0.36 -6.79 -1.72
N ARG A 31 -1.57 -6.47 -1.28
CA ARG A 31 -2.04 -6.64 0.10
C ARG A 31 -3.33 -7.44 0.15
N PRO A 32 -3.52 -8.34 1.15
CA PRO A 32 -4.76 -9.05 1.36
C PRO A 32 -5.97 -8.12 1.48
N GLY A 33 -7.04 -8.44 0.79
CA GLY A 33 -8.26 -7.66 0.84
C GLY A 33 -8.20 -6.25 0.23
N LYS A 34 -7.10 -5.84 -0.38
CA LYS A 34 -6.88 -4.56 -1.09
C LYS A 34 -6.96 -4.75 -2.62
N GLY A 35 -6.10 -4.15 -3.39
CA GLY A 35 -5.98 -4.30 -4.84
C GLY A 35 -6.54 -3.14 -5.64
N VAL A 36 -6.47 -3.26 -6.98
CA VAL A 36 -6.77 -2.18 -7.93
C VAL A 36 -8.17 -1.60 -7.75
N HIS A 37 -9.21 -2.45 -7.59
CA HIS A 37 -10.58 -1.96 -7.49
C HIS A 37 -10.80 -1.12 -6.23
N ARG A 38 -10.29 -1.56 -5.08
CA ARG A 38 -10.38 -0.79 -3.84
C ARG A 38 -9.58 0.49 -3.89
N ALA A 39 -8.40 0.48 -4.53
CA ALA A 39 -7.61 1.69 -4.76
C ALA A 39 -8.38 2.71 -5.60
N VAL A 40 -8.97 2.30 -6.70
CA VAL A 40 -9.75 3.18 -7.60
C VAL A 40 -10.99 3.75 -6.92
N LEU A 41 -11.68 2.96 -6.09
CA LEU A 41 -12.79 3.44 -5.26
C LEU A 41 -12.31 4.42 -4.17
N ALA A 42 -11.14 4.21 -3.60
CA ALA A 42 -10.54 5.14 -2.64
C ALA A 42 -10.17 6.46 -3.31
N VAL A 43 -9.61 6.42 -4.53
CA VAL A 43 -9.37 7.63 -5.33
C VAL A 43 -10.66 8.37 -5.61
N GLN A 44 -11.75 7.69 -5.98
CA GLN A 44 -13.04 8.34 -6.21
C GLN A 44 -13.54 9.06 -4.96
N ARG A 45 -13.46 8.42 -3.79
CA ARG A 45 -13.83 9.03 -2.50
C ARG A 45 -12.96 10.24 -2.18
N SER A 46 -11.64 10.16 -2.46
CA SER A 46 -10.74 11.29 -2.31
C SER A 46 -11.16 12.48 -3.18
N LEU A 47 -11.43 12.24 -4.48
CA LEU A 47 -11.89 13.29 -5.40
C LEU A 47 -13.26 13.89 -5.03
N GLN A 48 -14.13 13.12 -4.37
CA GLN A 48 -15.43 13.64 -3.87
C GLN A 48 -15.28 14.56 -2.67
N ARG A 49 -14.31 14.26 -1.78
CA ARG A 49 -14.13 14.95 -0.51
C ARG A 49 -13.24 16.19 -0.63
N TRP A 50 -12.19 16.13 -1.45
CA TRP A 50 -11.16 17.16 -1.53
C TRP A 50 -11.28 17.94 -2.82
N PRO A 51 -11.22 19.30 -2.79
CA PRO A 51 -11.40 20.13 -3.99
C PRO A 51 -10.20 20.04 -4.96
N TRP A 52 -9.01 19.75 -4.45
CA TRP A 52 -7.78 19.59 -5.21
C TRP A 52 -7.14 18.24 -4.94
N PHE A 53 -6.35 17.79 -5.87
CA PHE A 53 -5.51 16.61 -5.67
C PHE A 53 -4.14 16.79 -6.31
N VAL A 54 -3.19 16.05 -5.75
CA VAL A 54 -1.86 15.83 -6.32
C VAL A 54 -1.76 14.38 -6.74
N GLN A 55 -1.13 14.14 -7.88
CA GLN A 55 -0.78 12.80 -8.31
C GLN A 55 0.66 12.79 -8.80
N VAL A 56 1.44 11.84 -8.30
CA VAL A 56 2.86 11.63 -8.64
C VAL A 56 3.14 10.15 -8.80
N ASP A 57 4.26 9.87 -9.46
CA ASP A 57 4.77 8.51 -9.68
C ASP A 57 6.29 8.55 -9.45
N VAL A 58 6.85 7.51 -8.85
CA VAL A 58 8.30 7.41 -8.60
C VAL A 58 8.99 6.94 -9.87
N ASP A 59 10.09 7.61 -10.22
CA ASP A 59 10.83 7.27 -11.42
C ASP A 59 11.68 6.01 -11.23
N GLY A 60 11.51 5.04 -12.13
CA GLY A 60 12.27 3.80 -12.11
C GLY A 60 12.24 3.11 -10.73
N TYR A 61 11.09 3.04 -10.07
CA TYR A 61 10.99 2.72 -8.64
C TYR A 61 11.77 1.47 -8.23
N PHE A 62 11.44 0.30 -8.78
CA PHE A 62 12.12 -0.96 -8.42
C PHE A 62 13.63 -0.94 -8.66
N PRO A 63 14.14 -0.48 -9.82
CA PRO A 63 15.57 -0.34 -10.05
C PRO A 63 16.27 0.67 -9.12
N SER A 64 15.53 1.65 -8.59
CA SER A 64 16.11 2.73 -7.79
C SER A 64 16.24 2.39 -6.30
N ILE A 65 15.63 1.31 -5.81
CA ILE A 65 15.66 0.96 -4.38
C ILE A 65 17.07 0.60 -3.95
N ARG A 66 17.61 1.32 -2.98
CA ARG A 66 18.92 1.07 -2.36
C ARG A 66 18.82 -0.02 -1.31
N HIS A 67 19.72 -1.01 -1.41
CA HIS A 67 19.74 -2.17 -0.52
C HIS A 67 20.12 -1.80 0.93
N ASP A 68 21.06 -0.89 1.13
CA ASP A 68 21.48 -0.43 2.46
C ASP A 68 20.33 0.26 3.21
N LEU A 69 19.59 1.16 2.56
CA LEU A 69 18.42 1.82 3.14
C LEU A 69 17.27 0.84 3.41
N LEU A 70 17.02 -0.08 2.46
CA LEU A 70 16.01 -1.14 2.65
C LEU A 70 16.37 -2.04 3.83
N MET A 71 17.63 -2.50 3.92
CA MET A 71 18.08 -3.35 5.02
C MET A 71 18.02 -2.63 6.36
N ALA A 72 18.37 -1.34 6.42
CA ALA A 72 18.24 -0.52 7.63
C ALA A 72 16.76 -0.41 8.08
N LEU A 73 15.82 -0.28 7.13
CA LEU A 73 14.39 -0.28 7.42
C LEU A 73 13.94 -1.64 7.97
N LEU A 74 14.36 -2.75 7.33
CA LEU A 74 13.99 -4.10 7.75
C LEU A 74 14.54 -4.45 9.14
N GLN A 75 15.78 -4.04 9.47
CA GLN A 75 16.41 -4.25 10.78
C GLN A 75 15.64 -3.60 11.94
N ARG A 76 14.91 -2.51 11.69
CA ARG A 76 14.04 -1.88 12.70
C ARG A 76 12.82 -2.75 13.03
N ARG A 77 12.40 -3.61 12.14
CA ARG A 77 11.15 -4.39 12.23
C ARG A 77 11.36 -5.86 12.50
N PHE A 78 12.47 -6.41 12.02
CA PHE A 78 12.82 -7.82 12.16
C PHE A 78 14.09 -7.98 12.98
N LYS A 79 14.16 -9.05 13.74
CA LYS A 79 15.28 -9.39 14.61
C LYS A 79 15.79 -10.81 14.27
N GLY A 80 16.97 -11.14 14.78
CA GLY A 80 17.61 -12.44 14.55
C GLY A 80 18.60 -12.41 13.38
N ALA A 81 19.88 -12.63 13.70
CA ALA A 81 20.99 -12.52 12.75
C ALA A 81 20.81 -13.44 11.53
N GLY A 82 20.38 -14.68 11.74
CA GLY A 82 20.13 -15.65 10.66
C GLY A 82 19.02 -15.21 9.71
N PHE A 83 17.91 -14.68 10.24
CA PHE A 83 16.82 -14.19 9.42
C PHE A 83 17.21 -12.93 8.64
N MET A 84 17.91 -12.00 9.28
CA MET A 84 18.41 -10.79 8.61
C MET A 84 19.43 -11.13 7.52
N ALA A 85 20.31 -12.11 7.74
CA ALA A 85 21.23 -12.62 6.72
C ALA A 85 20.48 -13.26 5.53
N LEU A 86 19.37 -13.96 5.79
CA LEU A 86 18.52 -14.52 4.74
C LEU A 86 17.85 -13.41 3.91
N LEU A 87 17.26 -12.39 4.57
CA LEU A 87 16.69 -11.23 3.87
C LEU A 87 17.74 -10.50 3.05
N GLY A 88 18.96 -10.30 3.57
CA GLY A 88 20.08 -9.69 2.86
C GLY A 88 20.41 -10.44 1.57
N ARG A 89 20.53 -11.76 1.62
CA ARG A 89 20.79 -12.60 0.43
C ARG A 89 19.68 -12.47 -0.63
N ILE A 90 18.42 -12.36 -0.21
CA ILE A 90 17.29 -12.16 -1.13
C ILE A 90 17.36 -10.78 -1.80
N VAL A 91 17.69 -9.75 -1.02
CA VAL A 91 17.84 -8.37 -1.51
C VAL A 91 19.03 -8.27 -2.46
N ASP A 92 20.21 -8.77 -2.08
CA ASP A 92 21.45 -8.71 -2.87
C ASP A 92 21.37 -9.54 -4.14
N GLY A 93 20.77 -10.75 -4.06
CA GLY A 93 20.52 -11.60 -5.22
C GLY A 93 19.54 -11.01 -6.22
N GLY A 94 18.84 -9.95 -5.83
CA GLY A 94 17.89 -9.21 -6.64
C GLY A 94 18.44 -7.93 -7.30
N ALA A 95 19.73 -7.63 -7.17
CA ALA A 95 20.32 -6.43 -7.73
C ALA A 95 20.16 -6.35 -9.25
N THR A 96 19.31 -5.44 -9.74
CA THR A 96 18.96 -5.30 -11.16
C THR A 96 19.55 -4.07 -11.80
N ALA A 97 20.02 -3.10 -11.01
CA ALA A 97 20.57 -1.82 -11.48
C ALA A 97 22.03 -1.59 -11.05
N GLY A 98 22.75 -2.67 -10.78
CA GLY A 98 24.13 -2.67 -10.29
C GLY A 98 24.24 -3.06 -8.82
N PRO A 99 25.47 -3.19 -8.28
CA PRO A 99 25.69 -3.61 -6.90
C PRO A 99 24.97 -2.71 -5.89
N GLY A 100 24.27 -3.32 -4.95
CA GLY A 100 23.59 -2.61 -3.86
C GLY A 100 22.33 -1.84 -4.26
N ARG A 101 21.79 -2.04 -5.48
CA ARG A 101 20.64 -1.29 -5.97
C ARG A 101 19.72 -2.14 -6.86
N GLY A 102 18.44 -1.90 -6.70
CA GLY A 102 17.38 -2.49 -7.52
C GLY A 102 16.80 -3.78 -6.95
N LEU A 103 15.51 -3.98 -7.21
CA LEU A 103 14.78 -5.20 -6.89
C LEU A 103 14.17 -5.78 -8.16
N PRO A 104 14.14 -7.12 -8.32
CA PRO A 104 13.54 -7.75 -9.49
C PRO A 104 12.03 -7.56 -9.50
N ILE A 105 11.50 -7.11 -10.65
CA ILE A 105 10.06 -6.93 -10.84
C ILE A 105 9.37 -8.30 -10.87
N GLY A 106 8.24 -8.44 -10.16
CA GLY A 106 7.38 -9.62 -10.23
C GLY A 106 7.69 -10.72 -9.22
N THR A 107 8.67 -10.54 -8.33
CA THR A 107 8.86 -11.47 -7.21
C THR A 107 8.02 -11.05 -6.00
N LEU A 108 7.56 -12.02 -5.21
CA LEU A 108 6.76 -11.75 -4.00
C LEU A 108 7.53 -10.87 -3.00
N ALA A 109 8.80 -11.22 -2.74
CA ALA A 109 9.64 -10.46 -1.81
C ALA A 109 9.81 -9.00 -2.23
N SER A 110 10.10 -8.75 -3.52
CA SER A 110 10.27 -7.38 -4.03
C SER A 110 9.02 -6.53 -3.84
N GLN A 111 7.83 -7.10 -4.00
CA GLN A 111 6.56 -6.39 -3.82
C GLN A 111 6.37 -5.93 -2.36
N HIS A 112 6.65 -6.80 -1.38
CA HIS A 112 6.56 -6.46 0.03
C HIS A 112 7.64 -5.45 0.44
N PHE A 113 8.88 -5.65 -0.03
CA PHE A 113 9.99 -4.74 0.24
C PHE A 113 9.73 -3.34 -0.34
N ALA A 114 9.29 -3.27 -1.58
CA ALA A 114 8.94 -2.01 -2.22
C ALA A 114 7.78 -1.30 -1.49
N ASN A 115 6.72 -2.01 -1.11
CA ASN A 115 5.65 -1.42 -0.34
C ASN A 115 6.15 -0.84 0.99
N ALA A 116 6.97 -1.59 1.73
CA ALA A 116 7.52 -1.16 3.01
C ALA A 116 8.47 0.04 2.85
N PHE A 117 9.25 0.08 1.76
CA PHE A 117 10.22 1.13 1.52
C PHE A 117 9.58 2.52 1.33
N LEU A 118 8.40 2.60 0.71
CA LEU A 118 7.66 3.86 0.51
C LEU A 118 6.74 4.25 1.68
N ASP A 119 6.55 3.40 2.70
CA ASP A 119 5.64 3.72 3.81
C ASP A 119 6.02 5.01 4.55
N GLY A 120 7.32 5.32 4.61
CA GLY A 120 7.80 6.59 5.17
C GLY A 120 7.28 7.81 4.40
N ALA A 121 7.23 7.74 3.07
CA ALA A 121 6.68 8.81 2.24
C ALA A 121 5.15 8.93 2.40
N ASP A 122 4.44 7.79 2.53
CA ASP A 122 3.00 7.81 2.81
C ASP A 122 2.68 8.55 4.11
N ARG A 123 3.42 8.25 5.18
CA ARG A 123 3.26 8.91 6.48
C ARG A 123 3.60 10.39 6.40
N PHE A 124 4.70 10.72 5.73
CA PHE A 124 5.10 12.10 5.52
C PHE A 124 4.00 12.93 4.83
N ILE A 125 3.35 12.37 3.79
CA ILE A 125 2.22 13.03 3.11
C ILE A 125 1.03 13.21 4.07
N LEU A 126 0.69 12.15 4.82
CA LEU A 126 -0.46 12.16 5.72
C LEU A 126 -0.30 13.10 6.92
N ASP A 127 0.94 13.44 7.30
CA ASP A 127 1.25 14.38 8.38
C ASP A 127 1.17 15.85 7.94
N GLN A 128 1.05 16.13 6.63
CA GLN A 128 0.92 17.52 6.13
C GLN A 128 -0.45 18.10 6.47
N ALA A 129 -0.48 19.35 6.93
CA ALA A 129 -1.72 20.07 7.21
C ALA A 129 -2.53 20.32 5.93
N GLY A 130 -3.85 20.16 6.00
CA GLY A 130 -4.76 20.36 4.86
C GLY A 130 -4.68 19.29 3.77
N VAL A 131 -3.99 18.18 4.05
CA VAL A 131 -3.83 17.02 3.17
C VAL A 131 -4.64 15.83 3.70
N GLY A 132 -5.23 15.06 2.81
CA GLY A 132 -5.91 13.82 3.16
C GLY A 132 -6.34 13.02 1.92
N GLY A 133 -7.18 12.01 2.12
CA GLY A 133 -7.63 11.18 1.01
C GLY A 133 -6.50 10.51 0.23
N HIS A 134 -5.38 10.19 0.92
CA HIS A 134 -4.20 9.55 0.34
C HIS A 134 -4.54 8.15 -0.18
N VAL A 135 -3.99 7.83 -1.34
CA VAL A 135 -4.08 6.49 -1.97
C VAL A 135 -2.76 6.19 -2.66
N ARG A 136 -2.15 5.05 -2.33
CA ARG A 136 -0.97 4.56 -3.02
C ARG A 136 -1.22 3.19 -3.65
N TYR A 137 -0.73 3.02 -4.88
CA TYR A 137 -0.66 1.73 -5.54
C TYR A 137 0.75 1.51 -6.10
N MET A 138 1.61 0.82 -5.37
CA MET A 138 3.07 0.73 -5.59
C MET A 138 3.71 2.11 -5.60
N ASP A 139 4.16 2.55 -6.76
CA ASP A 139 4.85 3.80 -7.06
C ASP A 139 3.92 4.95 -7.48
N ASP A 140 2.64 4.67 -7.76
CA ASP A 140 1.62 5.67 -8.12
C ASP A 140 0.91 6.17 -6.84
N LEU A 141 1.12 7.45 -6.49
CA LEU A 141 0.58 8.10 -5.31
C LEU A 141 -0.41 9.19 -5.71
N LEU A 142 -1.52 9.28 -4.96
CA LEU A 142 -2.49 10.36 -5.08
C LEU A 142 -2.94 10.80 -3.68
N TRP A 143 -3.06 12.11 -3.46
CA TRP A 143 -3.66 12.65 -2.25
C TRP A 143 -4.49 13.88 -2.52
N GLY A 144 -5.51 14.09 -1.70
CA GLY A 144 -6.40 15.25 -1.75
C GLY A 144 -5.87 16.41 -0.92
N CYS A 145 -6.21 17.65 -1.33
CA CYS A 145 -5.80 18.87 -0.66
C CYS A 145 -6.98 19.85 -0.56
N GLU A 146 -7.02 20.63 0.52
CA GLU A 146 -8.06 21.65 0.76
C GLU A 146 -7.97 22.81 -0.22
N SER A 147 -6.77 23.15 -0.68
CA SER A 147 -6.54 24.26 -1.60
C SER A 147 -5.43 23.96 -2.59
N ARG A 148 -5.33 24.80 -3.64
CA ARG A 148 -4.21 24.73 -4.59
C ARG A 148 -2.87 25.05 -3.92
N ALA A 149 -2.86 25.97 -2.96
CA ALA A 149 -1.65 26.32 -2.21
C ALA A 149 -1.13 25.10 -1.44
N VAL A 150 -1.97 24.44 -0.65
CA VAL A 150 -1.62 23.19 0.06
C VAL A 150 -1.14 22.10 -0.91
N ALA A 151 -1.74 21.97 -2.10
CA ALA A 151 -1.30 21.02 -3.09
C ALA A 151 0.11 21.30 -3.61
N VAL A 152 0.46 22.57 -3.84
CA VAL A 152 1.81 22.98 -4.26
C VAL A 152 2.81 22.76 -3.13
N GLU A 153 2.50 23.17 -1.92
CA GLU A 153 3.36 23.05 -0.74
C GLU A 153 3.62 21.60 -0.38
N SER A 154 2.57 20.76 -0.34
CA SER A 154 2.71 19.34 -0.05
C SER A 154 3.52 18.58 -1.11
N LEU A 155 3.39 18.97 -2.39
CA LEU A 155 4.21 18.40 -3.45
C LEU A 155 5.67 18.82 -3.30
N ALA A 156 5.95 20.10 -3.06
CA ALA A 156 7.31 20.60 -2.88
C ALA A 156 7.99 19.93 -1.66
N ALA A 157 7.26 19.78 -0.56
CA ALA A 157 7.74 19.06 0.62
C ALA A 157 8.03 17.58 0.33
N LEU A 158 7.14 16.92 -0.43
CA LEU A 158 7.38 15.52 -0.82
C LEU A 158 8.58 15.37 -1.76
N GLU A 159 8.87 16.33 -2.62
CA GLU A 159 10.04 16.24 -3.54
C GLU A 159 11.38 16.13 -2.80
N GLY A 160 11.50 16.79 -1.65
CA GLY A 160 12.69 16.70 -0.78
C GLY A 160 12.78 15.35 -0.06
N PHE A 161 11.69 14.91 0.53
CA PHE A 161 11.68 13.73 1.41
C PHE A 161 12.17 12.43 0.75
N PRO A 162 11.64 11.96 -0.41
CA PRO A 162 12.14 10.73 -1.02
C PRO A 162 13.58 10.87 -1.52
N ARG A 163 14.00 12.06 -1.95
CA ARG A 163 15.36 12.31 -2.43
C ARG A 163 16.39 12.22 -1.31
N GLU A 164 16.08 12.80 -0.17
CA GLU A 164 17.00 12.84 0.98
C GLU A 164 16.98 11.55 1.79
N ALA A 165 15.79 11.02 2.07
CA ALA A 165 15.61 9.87 2.95
C ALA A 165 15.74 8.52 2.25
N LEU A 166 15.35 8.42 0.97
CA LEU A 166 15.23 7.16 0.23
C LEU A 166 16.08 7.10 -1.03
N ASP A 167 16.73 8.21 -1.42
CA ASP A 167 17.46 8.36 -2.69
C ASP A 167 16.59 8.00 -3.92
N LEU A 168 15.32 8.42 -3.89
CA LEU A 168 14.35 8.26 -4.95
C LEU A 168 14.03 9.58 -5.64
N ARG A 169 13.61 9.52 -6.90
CA ARG A 169 13.16 10.68 -7.68
C ARG A 169 11.72 10.50 -8.12
N LEU A 170 10.96 11.58 -8.12
CA LEU A 170 9.63 11.60 -8.71
C LEU A 170 9.73 11.81 -10.22
N LYS A 171 8.84 11.18 -10.99
CA LYS A 171 8.74 11.43 -12.44
C LYS A 171 8.44 12.90 -12.72
N PRO A 172 8.89 13.44 -13.86
CA PRO A 172 8.56 14.83 -14.26
C PRO A 172 7.06 15.08 -14.40
N GLN A 173 6.29 14.06 -14.77
CA GLN A 173 4.84 14.12 -14.97
C GLN A 173 4.08 14.15 -13.63
N ARG A 174 4.17 15.28 -12.95
CA ARG A 174 3.42 15.56 -11.72
C ARG A 174 2.13 16.26 -12.07
N ARG A 175 1.06 15.96 -11.36
CA ARG A 175 -0.22 16.58 -11.64
C ARG A 175 -0.82 17.18 -10.37
N ILE A 176 -1.05 18.49 -10.41
CA ILE A 176 -1.92 19.21 -9.48
C ILE A 176 -3.15 19.63 -10.27
N ALA A 177 -4.34 19.22 -9.83
CA ALA A 177 -5.56 19.53 -10.55
C ALA A 177 -6.78 19.62 -9.64
N ARG A 178 -7.86 20.21 -10.13
CA ARG A 178 -9.17 20.20 -9.46
C ARG A 178 -9.76 18.79 -9.50
N SER A 179 -10.36 18.36 -8.42
CA SER A 179 -10.98 17.02 -8.34
C SER A 179 -12.13 16.84 -9.35
N SER A 180 -12.78 17.91 -9.79
CA SER A 180 -13.79 17.91 -10.86
C SER A 180 -13.24 17.43 -12.21
N GLU A 181 -11.96 17.61 -12.49
CA GLU A 181 -11.33 17.12 -13.72
C GLU A 181 -11.16 15.59 -13.73
N GLY A 182 -11.11 14.98 -12.54
CA GLY A 182 -10.87 13.56 -12.36
C GLY A 182 -9.39 13.17 -12.54
N ALA A 183 -9.06 11.96 -12.13
CA ALA A 183 -7.71 11.38 -12.17
C ALA A 183 -7.64 10.16 -13.10
N ARG A 184 -6.42 9.80 -13.51
CA ARG A 184 -6.11 8.51 -14.15
C ARG A 184 -5.31 7.68 -13.16
N PHE A 185 -5.86 6.56 -12.70
CA PHE A 185 -5.23 5.74 -11.67
C PHE A 185 -5.40 4.26 -11.97
N CYS A 186 -4.33 3.48 -11.88
CA CYS A 186 -4.33 2.03 -12.15
C CYS A 186 -5.00 1.64 -13.48
N GLY A 187 -4.87 2.47 -14.53
CA GLY A 187 -5.46 2.23 -15.84
C GLY A 187 -6.97 2.52 -15.92
N TYR A 188 -7.54 3.24 -14.96
CA TYR A 188 -8.90 3.77 -14.98
C TYR A 188 -8.90 5.29 -15.09
N ARG A 189 -10.00 5.85 -15.60
CA ARG A 189 -10.34 7.27 -15.52
C ARG A 189 -11.36 7.41 -14.39
N VAL A 190 -10.94 8.04 -13.30
CA VAL A 190 -11.75 8.20 -12.09
C VAL A 190 -12.27 9.63 -12.05
N ARG A 191 -13.57 9.79 -11.94
CA ARG A 191 -14.27 11.05 -11.73
C ARG A 191 -15.11 10.96 -10.47
N GLN A 192 -15.55 12.09 -9.92
CA GLN A 192 -16.40 12.12 -8.73
C GLN A 192 -17.65 11.23 -8.89
N GLY A 193 -18.33 11.28 -10.04
CA GLY A 193 -19.56 10.51 -10.29
C GLY A 193 -19.38 9.20 -11.08
N ALA A 194 -18.18 8.88 -11.57
CA ALA A 194 -17.99 7.72 -12.44
C ALA A 194 -16.56 7.18 -12.44
N ILE A 195 -16.45 5.87 -12.61
CA ILE A 195 -15.19 5.17 -12.88
C ILE A 195 -15.31 4.53 -14.26
N LEU A 196 -14.38 4.86 -15.15
CA LEU A 196 -14.38 4.37 -16.53
C LEU A 196 -13.06 3.65 -16.81
N PRO A 197 -13.07 2.53 -17.54
CA PRO A 197 -11.83 1.88 -17.98
C PRO A 197 -11.03 2.82 -18.89
N GLY A 198 -9.70 2.82 -18.75
CA GLY A 198 -8.82 3.56 -19.64
C GLY A 198 -8.78 2.93 -21.05
N ARG A 199 -8.41 3.73 -22.06
CA ARG A 199 -8.42 3.30 -23.47
C ARG A 199 -7.67 1.97 -23.73
N ARG A 200 -6.58 1.71 -23.04
CA ARG A 200 -5.81 0.45 -23.18
C ARG A 200 -6.55 -0.79 -22.69
N LYS A 201 -7.52 -0.67 -21.78
CA LYS A 201 -8.35 -1.79 -21.30
C LYS A 201 -9.57 -2.05 -22.19
N MET A 202 -9.91 -1.12 -23.08
CA MET A 202 -11.04 -1.26 -24.00
C MET A 202 -10.72 -2.03 -25.31
N VAL A 203 -9.45 -2.34 -25.57
CA VAL A 203 -8.97 -2.95 -26.83
C VAL A 203 -9.24 -4.46 -26.92
N ARG A 204 -9.68 -5.13 -25.85
CA ARG A 204 -10.22 -6.49 -25.95
C ARG A 204 -11.75 -6.41 -25.93
N PRO A 205 -12.43 -6.68 -27.06
CA PRO A 205 -13.88 -6.86 -27.03
C PRO A 205 -14.18 -8.05 -26.13
N LEU A 206 -14.86 -7.79 -25.01
CA LEU A 206 -15.38 -8.86 -24.17
C LEU A 206 -16.45 -9.63 -24.95
N PRO A 207 -16.45 -10.98 -24.89
CA PRO A 207 -17.49 -11.77 -25.50
C PRO A 207 -18.87 -11.26 -25.01
N ARG A 208 -19.86 -11.26 -25.90
CA ARG A 208 -21.21 -10.76 -25.65
C ARG A 208 -21.94 -11.42 -24.45
N SER A 209 -21.39 -12.52 -23.93
CA SER A 209 -21.85 -13.25 -22.73
C SER A 209 -21.22 -12.81 -21.43
N SER A 210 -20.32 -11.82 -21.42
CA SER A 210 -19.65 -11.39 -20.20
C SER A 210 -20.54 -10.45 -19.35
N PRO A 211 -20.72 -10.70 -18.04
CA PRO A 211 -21.63 -9.91 -17.18
C PRO A 211 -21.09 -8.50 -16.82
N LEU A 212 -20.23 -7.93 -17.63
CA LEU A 212 -19.74 -6.55 -17.50
C LEU A 212 -20.75 -5.46 -17.90
N ARG A 213 -22.04 -5.73 -17.73
CA ARG A 213 -23.06 -4.69 -17.52
C ARG A 213 -22.89 -3.97 -16.17
N VAL A 214 -21.93 -4.40 -15.36
CA VAL A 214 -21.68 -3.91 -13.99
C VAL A 214 -21.16 -2.47 -13.93
N VAL A 215 -20.62 -1.90 -14.99
CA VAL A 215 -20.17 -0.49 -14.98
C VAL A 215 -21.33 0.51 -14.84
N ARG A 216 -22.56 0.09 -15.09
CA ARG A 216 -23.75 0.95 -14.90
C ARG A 216 -24.35 0.83 -13.49
N CYS A 217 -24.02 -0.23 -12.74
CA CYS A 217 -24.53 -0.46 -11.38
C CYS A 217 -23.75 0.26 -10.27
N LEU A 218 -22.56 0.83 -10.53
CA LEU A 218 -21.85 1.64 -9.55
C LEU A 218 -22.48 3.02 -9.32
N ARG A 219 -23.62 3.32 -9.93
CA ARG A 219 -24.35 4.57 -9.70
C ARG A 219 -25.18 4.59 -8.42
N HIS A 220 -25.45 3.44 -7.79
CA HIS A 220 -26.44 3.34 -6.70
C HIS A 220 -26.04 2.34 -5.60
N ALA A 221 -24.80 1.98 -5.46
CA ALA A 221 -24.39 1.25 -4.28
C ALA A 221 -24.08 2.23 -3.12
N GLY A 222 -25.12 2.77 -2.55
CA GLY A 222 -25.24 2.83 -1.11
C GLY A 222 -24.91 1.43 -0.62
N VAL A 223 -24.11 1.36 0.43
CA VAL A 223 -23.69 0.12 1.09
C VAL A 223 -24.94 -0.58 1.62
N GLU A 224 -25.54 -1.41 0.77
CA GLU A 224 -26.47 -2.45 1.18
C GLU A 224 -26.09 -3.72 0.42
N SER A 225 -25.90 -4.75 1.21
CA SER A 225 -25.57 -6.12 0.89
C SER A 225 -26.17 -6.59 -0.44
N CYS A 226 -25.33 -6.94 -1.41
CA CYS A 226 -25.69 -7.91 -2.44
C CYS A 226 -25.32 -9.31 -1.93
N GLU A 227 -26.22 -9.91 -1.16
CA GLU A 227 -26.32 -11.35 -1.06
C GLU A 227 -26.88 -11.86 -2.40
N GLY A 228 -26.12 -12.62 -3.12
CA GLY A 228 -26.57 -13.26 -4.36
C GLY A 228 -25.47 -13.40 -5.40
N GLY A 229 -24.71 -14.44 -5.25
CA GLY A 229 -23.92 -15.24 -6.17
C GLY A 229 -23.53 -14.65 -7.52
N VAL A 230 -22.28 -14.57 -7.74
CA VAL A 230 -21.36 -15.03 -8.78
C VAL A 230 -20.07 -14.20 -8.65
N GLY A 231 -19.11 -14.75 -7.94
CA GLY A 231 -17.77 -14.17 -7.82
C GLY A 231 -17.03 -14.28 -9.16
N VAL A 232 -16.75 -13.16 -9.79
CA VAL A 232 -15.73 -13.10 -10.84
C VAL A 232 -14.37 -12.92 -10.18
N GLN A 233 -13.74 -14.05 -9.94
CA GLN A 233 -12.35 -14.13 -9.51
C GLN A 233 -11.45 -13.80 -10.70
N LEU A 234 -11.01 -12.56 -10.83
CA LEU A 234 -9.88 -12.24 -11.68
C LEU A 234 -8.62 -12.74 -10.96
N ARG A 235 -8.10 -13.86 -11.45
CA ARG A 235 -6.89 -14.52 -10.97
C ARG A 235 -5.69 -13.60 -11.14
N CYS A 236 -5.28 -12.92 -10.07
CA CYS A 236 -3.88 -12.81 -9.75
C CYS A 236 -3.54 -14.15 -9.07
N GLY A 237 -2.67 -14.95 -9.67
CA GLY A 237 -2.49 -16.36 -9.31
C GLY A 237 -2.13 -16.58 -7.83
N ALA A 238 -3.13 -16.79 -7.01
CA ALA A 238 -3.03 -17.37 -5.70
C ALA A 238 -3.82 -18.69 -5.72
N HIS A 239 -3.11 -19.79 -5.56
CA HIS A 239 -3.69 -21.11 -5.36
C HIS A 239 -4.53 -21.13 -4.07
N PRO A 240 -5.69 -21.80 -4.06
CA PRO A 240 -6.44 -22.01 -2.83
C PRO A 240 -5.71 -23.01 -1.91
N ALA A 241 -5.69 -22.68 -0.62
CA ALA A 241 -5.27 -23.61 0.42
C ALA A 241 -6.24 -24.81 0.50
N PRO A 242 -5.75 -26.02 0.81
CA PRO A 242 -6.61 -27.19 0.92
C PRO A 242 -7.55 -27.09 2.12
N ALA A 243 -8.83 -27.29 1.88
CA ALA A 243 -9.86 -27.32 2.91
C ALA A 243 -9.63 -28.52 3.87
N ALA A 244 -9.43 -28.22 5.14
CA ALA A 244 -9.44 -29.22 6.19
C ALA A 244 -10.88 -29.76 6.36
N ARG A 245 -11.09 -31.04 6.09
CA ARG A 245 -12.32 -31.79 6.41
C ARG A 245 -12.46 -31.88 7.92
N VAL A 246 -13.35 -31.12 8.51
CA VAL A 246 -13.81 -31.35 9.89
C VAL A 246 -14.92 -32.40 9.85
N ALA A 247 -14.62 -33.56 10.40
CA ALA A 247 -15.59 -34.63 10.60
C ALA A 247 -16.61 -34.19 11.65
N ARG A 248 -17.88 -34.15 11.25
CA ARG A 248 -19.01 -34.01 12.20
C ARG A 248 -19.18 -35.32 12.96
N ARG A 249 -18.89 -35.32 14.28
CA ARG A 249 -19.43 -36.30 15.23
C ARG A 249 -20.73 -35.72 15.81
N ARG A 250 -21.81 -36.45 15.62
CA ARG A 250 -23.09 -36.29 16.35
C ARG A 250 -22.96 -36.84 17.77
N GLY A 251 -23.61 -36.20 18.70
CA GLY A 251 -24.03 -36.88 19.94
C GLY A 251 -24.02 -35.96 21.16
N GLY A 252 -25.19 -35.80 21.76
CA GLY A 252 -25.37 -35.81 23.20
C GLY A 252 -25.87 -34.51 23.86
N GLU A 253 -27.09 -34.55 24.26
CA GLU A 253 -27.87 -33.64 25.10
C GLU A 253 -27.24 -33.31 26.47
N GLY A 254 -27.64 -32.17 27.04
CA GLY A 254 -27.55 -31.96 28.50
C GLY A 254 -27.55 -30.49 28.93
N ALA A 255 -28.72 -29.99 29.18
CA ALA A 255 -29.20 -29.11 30.25
C ALA A 255 -28.29 -28.11 31.02
N GLY A 256 -28.74 -26.88 31.08
CA GLY A 256 -28.95 -26.18 32.35
C GLY A 256 -27.97 -25.09 32.75
N GLY A 257 -28.46 -23.88 32.96
CA GLY A 257 -27.85 -22.95 33.90
C GLY A 257 -27.72 -21.51 33.44
N ALA A 258 -28.72 -20.70 33.79
CA ALA A 258 -28.72 -19.24 33.71
C ALA A 258 -27.71 -18.60 34.68
N LEU A 259 -27.17 -17.41 34.35
CA LEU A 259 -27.29 -16.18 35.17
C LEU A 259 -26.32 -15.07 34.72
N ALA A 260 -26.92 -13.91 34.47
CA ALA A 260 -26.46 -12.56 34.80
C ALA A 260 -25.24 -11.90 34.08
N ALA A 261 -25.54 -10.89 33.30
CA ALA A 261 -24.76 -9.65 33.17
C ALA A 261 -24.95 -8.82 34.48
N PRO A 262 -24.27 -7.68 34.73
CA PRO A 262 -23.71 -6.66 33.83
C PRO A 262 -22.41 -6.01 34.35
N LEU A 263 -21.79 -5.09 33.65
CA LEU A 263 -21.54 -3.69 33.95
C LEU A 263 -20.37 -3.09 33.14
N ALA A 264 -20.65 -1.92 32.69
CA ALA A 264 -19.79 -0.99 31.95
C ALA A 264 -18.61 -0.48 32.79
N SER A 265 -17.52 -0.14 32.09
CA SER A 265 -16.75 1.08 32.41
C SER A 265 -15.81 1.41 31.26
N GLY A 266 -15.93 2.66 30.77
CA GLY A 266 -15.11 3.25 29.77
C GLY A 266 -13.69 3.51 30.27
N VAL A 267 -12.73 3.41 29.38
CA VAL A 267 -11.39 3.98 29.58
C VAL A 267 -10.99 4.74 28.32
N GLY A 268 -10.72 6.02 28.53
CA GLY A 268 -10.37 6.97 27.51
C GLY A 268 -9.03 6.64 26.83
N LEU A 269 -9.00 6.80 25.50
CA LEU A 269 -7.79 6.74 24.70
C LEU A 269 -7.01 8.06 24.85
N ALA A 270 -5.97 8.04 25.66
CA ALA A 270 -4.95 9.06 25.66
C ALA A 270 -4.08 8.91 24.39
N ARG A 271 -4.12 9.92 23.54
CA ARG A 271 -3.24 10.07 22.37
C ARG A 271 -1.82 10.38 22.84
N HIS A 272 -0.92 9.42 22.82
CA HIS A 272 0.51 9.68 22.95
C HIS A 272 1.07 10.16 21.58
N ARG A 273 1.27 11.47 21.49
CA ARG A 273 2.19 12.07 20.51
C ARG A 273 3.62 11.64 20.88
N ARG A 274 4.24 10.77 20.08
CA ARG A 274 5.69 10.61 20.08
C ARG A 274 6.26 11.46 18.95
N GLN A 275 6.85 12.56 19.32
CA GLN A 275 7.71 13.40 18.51
C GLN A 275 8.99 12.61 18.18
N LEU A 276 9.23 12.32 16.91
CA LEU A 276 10.54 11.87 16.42
C LEU A 276 11.42 13.11 16.30
N VAL A 277 12.21 13.35 17.32
CA VAL A 277 13.32 14.29 17.27
C VAL A 277 14.47 13.60 16.53
N LEU A 278 14.76 14.07 15.32
CA LEU A 278 16.03 13.81 14.65
C LEU A 278 17.04 14.81 15.24
N ASP A 279 18.04 14.30 15.93
CA ASP A 279 19.14 15.07 16.51
C ASP A 279 20.17 15.38 15.40
N PRO A 280 20.39 16.62 15.00
CA PRO A 280 21.42 17.01 14.04
C PRO A 280 22.63 17.60 14.80
N GLY A 281 23.41 16.74 15.46
CA GLY A 281 24.53 17.27 16.21
C GLY A 281 25.62 16.28 16.55
N ALA A 282 26.52 16.01 15.61
CA ALA A 282 27.91 15.59 15.97
C ALA A 282 28.84 15.68 14.75
N HIS A 283 29.18 16.88 14.33
CA HIS A 283 30.42 17.14 13.62
C HIS A 283 30.85 18.57 13.91
N SER A 284 31.66 18.73 14.93
CA SER A 284 32.61 19.84 15.00
C SER A 284 33.76 19.48 15.95
N GLN A 285 34.93 19.79 15.44
CA GLN A 285 36.23 19.99 16.13
C GLN A 285 37.12 18.76 16.34
N ARG A 286 38.13 18.67 15.47
CA ARG A 286 39.53 18.92 15.89
C ARG A 286 40.39 19.17 14.64
N ALA A 287 40.58 20.44 14.36
CA ALA A 287 41.79 20.94 13.72
C ALA A 287 42.69 21.44 14.83
N GLY A 288 43.97 21.16 14.75
CA GLY A 288 44.95 21.71 15.68
C GLY A 288 46.34 21.03 15.58
N VAL A 289 47.21 21.65 14.78
CA VAL A 289 48.62 21.94 15.09
C VAL A 289 49.56 20.73 15.22
N GLN A 290 50.38 20.45 14.31
CA GLN A 290 51.77 20.86 14.05
C GLN A 290 52.22 20.33 12.70
#